data_c3b1528097e68f402505d42e1d0c7a95
#
_entry.id   c3b1528097e68f402505d42e1d0c7a95
#
_cell.length_a   1.000
_cell.length_b   1.000
_cell.length_c   1.000
_cell.angle_alpha   90.00
_cell.angle_beta   90.00
_cell.angle_gamma   90.00
#
_symmetry.space_group_name_H-M   'P 1'
#
loop_
_entity.id
_entity.type
_entity.pdbx_description
1 polymer ?
#
loop_
_entity_poly.entity_id
_entity_poly.type
_entity_poly.pdbx_seq_one_letter_code
_entity_poly.pdbx_strand_id
1 'polypeptide(L)' 'MQDFVQINKEAIEFRDSPRGVYIMAQALYLGIKALYLYPEPYTEVSNAQDMQYMLDTLYHGMGAMFDQVQPPLLPTYQDR' A
#
# COMPACT_ATOMS: atom_id res chain seq x y z
N MET A 1 9.19 -3.07 31.24
CA MET A 1 8.77 -3.46 29.94
C MET A 1 8.20 -2.29 29.18
N GLN A 2 8.47 -2.25 27.93
CA GLN A 2 7.98 -1.18 27.13
C GLN A 2 6.45 -1.20 27.14
N ASP A 3 5.89 -0.06 27.31
CA ASP A 3 4.48 0.03 27.36
C ASP A 3 3.90 -0.21 25.97
N PHE A 4 3.15 -1.27 25.84
CA PHE A 4 2.56 -1.61 24.54
C PHE A 4 1.63 -0.49 24.05
N VAL A 5 0.92 0.14 24.98
CA VAL A 5 0.02 1.23 24.60
C VAL A 5 0.82 2.39 24.05
N GLN A 6 1.96 2.68 24.64
CA GLN A 6 2.81 3.76 24.16
C GLN A 6 3.34 3.48 22.78
N ILE A 7 3.74 2.24 22.52
CA ILE A 7 4.24 1.87 21.20
C ILE A 7 3.14 2.04 20.16
N ASN A 8 1.92 1.60 20.49
CA ASN A 8 0.82 1.75 19.56
C ASN A 8 0.49 3.20 19.29
N LYS A 9 0.53 4.02 20.32
CA LYS A 9 0.21 5.43 20.16
C LYS A 9 1.20 6.09 19.22
N GLU A 10 2.48 5.80 19.39
CA GLU A 10 3.49 6.39 18.54
C GLU A 10 3.35 5.91 17.10
N ALA A 11 3.05 4.63 16.92
CA ALA A 11 2.89 4.08 15.59
C ALA A 11 1.68 4.70 14.89
N ILE A 12 0.60 4.89 15.63
CA ILE A 12 -0.60 5.49 15.07
C ILE A 12 -0.32 6.94 14.67
N GLU A 13 0.40 7.67 15.51
CA GLU A 13 0.74 9.04 15.21
C GLU A 13 1.62 9.12 13.97
N PHE A 14 2.57 8.19 13.84
CA PHE A 14 3.41 8.17 12.66
C PHE A 14 2.59 7.82 11.42
N ARG A 15 1.69 6.85 11.54
CA ARG A 15 0.83 6.46 10.42
C ARG A 15 0.04 7.64 9.88
N ASP A 16 -0.42 8.51 10.81
CA ASP A 16 -1.25 9.64 10.43
C ASP A 16 -0.46 10.88 10.07
N SER A 17 0.87 10.82 10.17
CA SER A 17 1.71 11.91 9.73
C SER A 17 1.77 11.93 8.20
N PRO A 18 2.20 13.05 7.61
CA PRO A 18 2.30 13.08 6.14
C PRO A 18 3.17 11.98 5.57
N ARG A 19 4.26 11.65 6.24
CA ARG A 19 5.10 10.57 5.75
C ARG A 19 4.41 9.22 5.88
N GLY A 20 3.72 9.00 7.00
CA GLY A 20 3.01 7.75 7.20
C GLY A 20 1.90 7.56 6.19
N VAL A 21 1.18 8.63 5.91
CA VAL A 21 0.12 8.59 4.90
C VAL A 21 0.68 8.21 3.54
N TYR A 22 1.80 8.81 3.17
CA TYR A 22 2.43 8.48 1.89
C TYR A 22 2.84 7.01 1.84
N ILE A 23 3.46 6.52 2.91
CA ILE A 23 3.91 5.14 2.96
C ILE A 23 2.75 4.17 2.87
N MET A 24 1.67 4.45 3.60
CA MET A 24 0.52 3.56 3.57
C MET A 24 -0.14 3.55 2.21
N ALA A 25 -0.28 4.70 1.59
CA ALA A 25 -0.88 4.77 0.26
C ALA A 25 0.00 4.03 -0.75
N GLN A 26 1.30 4.19 -0.65
CA GLN A 26 2.21 3.50 -1.55
C GLN A 26 2.13 1.99 -1.35
N ALA A 27 2.04 1.55 -0.10
CA ALA A 27 1.93 0.13 0.19
C ALA A 27 0.67 -0.46 -0.44
N LEU A 28 -0.45 0.26 -0.33
CA LEU A 28 -1.68 -0.21 -0.96
C LEU A 28 -1.54 -0.27 -2.47
N TYR A 29 -0.96 0.77 -3.05
CA TYR A 29 -0.78 0.84 -4.49
C TYR A 29 0.08 -0.32 -4.99
N LEU A 30 1.21 -0.53 -4.35
CA LEU A 30 2.11 -1.61 -4.76
C LEU A 30 1.49 -2.98 -4.48
N GLY A 31 0.76 -3.10 -3.39
CA GLY A 31 0.09 -4.36 -3.08
C GLY A 31 -0.95 -4.73 -4.11
N ILE A 32 -1.72 -3.75 -4.56
CA ILE A 32 -2.71 -3.99 -5.61
C ILE A 32 -2.02 -4.51 -6.87
N LYS A 33 -0.95 -3.83 -7.28
CA LYS A 33 -0.22 -4.24 -8.46
C LYS A 33 0.34 -5.65 -8.31
N ALA A 34 0.89 -5.94 -7.14
CA ALA A 34 1.47 -7.26 -6.89
C ALA A 34 0.43 -8.35 -6.97
N LEU A 35 -0.75 -8.12 -6.41
CA LEU A 35 -1.79 -9.14 -6.42
C LEU A 35 -2.25 -9.47 -7.83
N TYR A 36 -2.23 -8.48 -8.71
CA TYR A 36 -2.61 -8.75 -10.08
C TYR A 36 -1.50 -9.34 -10.92
N LEU A 37 -0.26 -9.27 -10.43
CA LEU A 37 0.86 -9.82 -11.19
C LEU A 37 1.19 -11.25 -10.82
N TYR A 38 0.89 -11.66 -9.62
CA TYR A 38 1.27 -13.00 -9.19
C TYR A 38 0.21 -14.02 -9.56
N PRO A 39 0.63 -15.22 -9.90
CA PRO A 39 -0.34 -16.26 -10.25
C PRO A 39 -0.97 -16.86 -9.02
N GLU A 40 -1.98 -17.69 -9.26
CA GLU A 40 -2.59 -18.45 -8.21
C GLU A 40 -1.54 -19.26 -7.48
N PRO A 41 -1.72 -19.50 -6.21
CA PRO A 41 -2.85 -19.12 -5.37
C PRO A 41 -2.66 -17.78 -4.66
N TYR A 42 -1.67 -17.03 -5.07
CA TYR A 42 -1.33 -15.80 -4.36
C TYR A 42 -2.20 -14.63 -4.77
N THR A 43 -2.94 -14.75 -5.85
CA THR A 43 -3.78 -13.65 -6.31
C THR A 43 -5.09 -13.70 -5.55
N GLU A 44 -5.34 -12.65 -4.80
CA GLU A 44 -6.60 -12.55 -4.06
C GLU A 44 -7.33 -11.33 -4.59
N VAL A 45 -8.16 -11.56 -5.56
CA VAL A 45 -8.83 -10.45 -6.23
C VAL A 45 -9.70 -9.66 -5.25
N SER A 46 -10.35 -10.34 -4.32
CA SER A 46 -11.18 -9.62 -3.37
C SER A 46 -10.34 -8.72 -2.49
N ASN A 47 -9.14 -9.18 -2.10
CA ASN A 47 -8.26 -8.33 -1.33
C ASN A 47 -7.80 -7.13 -2.14
N ALA A 48 -7.52 -7.34 -3.42
CA ALA A 48 -7.10 -6.24 -4.28
C ALA A 48 -8.21 -5.21 -4.41
N GLN A 49 -9.45 -5.67 -4.51
CA GLN A 49 -10.57 -4.76 -4.59
C GLN A 49 -10.74 -3.95 -3.32
N ASP A 50 -10.59 -4.59 -2.17
CA ASP A 50 -10.69 -3.89 -0.90
C ASP A 50 -9.53 -2.91 -0.74
N MET A 51 -8.34 -3.29 -1.19
CA MET A 51 -7.21 -2.39 -1.13
C MET A 51 -7.43 -1.17 -2.03
N GLN A 52 -8.04 -1.39 -3.18
CA GLN A 52 -8.37 -0.28 -4.07
C GLN A 52 -9.38 0.66 -3.42
N TYR A 53 -10.37 0.08 -2.76
CA TYR A 53 -11.35 0.88 -2.04
C TYR A 53 -10.69 1.73 -0.98
N MET A 54 -9.76 1.14 -0.22
CA MET A 54 -9.05 1.88 0.81
C MET A 54 -8.19 2.98 0.22
N LEU A 55 -7.51 2.67 -0.88
CA LEU A 55 -6.68 3.67 -1.52
C LEU A 55 -7.51 4.85 -2.00
N ASP A 56 -8.67 4.54 -2.60
CA ASP A 56 -9.50 5.59 -3.18
C ASP A 56 -10.19 6.44 -2.12
N THR A 57 -10.54 5.83 -0.98
CA THR A 57 -11.32 6.55 0.02
C THR A 57 -10.45 7.19 1.09
N LEU A 58 -9.44 6.49 1.56
CA LEU A 58 -8.60 7.02 2.63
C LEU A 58 -7.49 7.89 2.10
N TYR A 59 -7.01 7.59 0.91
CA TYR A 59 -5.86 8.30 0.36
C TYR A 59 -6.22 8.84 -1.02
N HIS A 60 -7.30 9.60 -1.04
CA HIS A 60 -7.88 10.10 -2.28
C HIS A 60 -6.87 10.82 -3.15
N GLY A 61 -6.80 10.45 -4.39
CA GLY A 61 -5.90 11.09 -5.34
C GLY A 61 -4.49 10.53 -5.39
N MET A 62 -4.09 9.76 -4.39
CA MET A 62 -2.71 9.30 -4.36
C MET A 62 -2.45 8.18 -5.34
N GLY A 63 -3.46 7.36 -5.62
CA GLY A 63 -3.29 6.33 -6.64
C GLY A 63 -2.97 6.93 -7.99
N ALA A 64 -3.70 7.98 -8.37
CA ALA A 64 -3.45 8.65 -9.63
C ALA A 64 -2.08 9.31 -9.63
N MET A 65 -1.67 9.86 -8.49
CA MET A 65 -0.35 10.45 -8.38
C MET A 65 0.74 9.42 -8.64
N PHE A 66 0.59 8.25 -8.02
CA PHE A 66 1.58 7.19 -8.23
C PHE A 66 1.61 6.73 -9.67
N ASP A 67 0.44 6.66 -10.31
CA ASP A 67 0.39 6.26 -11.71
C ASP A 67 1.16 7.22 -12.59
N GLN A 68 1.17 8.48 -12.21
CA GLN A 68 1.83 9.46 -13.05
C GLN A 68 3.34 9.47 -12.87
N VAL A 69 3.79 9.20 -11.65
CA VAL A 69 5.19 9.36 -11.45
C VAL A 69 5.99 8.14 -11.60
N GLN A 70 5.43 7.00 -11.98
CA GLN A 70 6.16 5.98 -11.92
C GLN A 70 6.34 5.12 -12.78
N PRO A 71 7.14 4.58 -13.02
CA PRO A 71 7.53 3.65 -13.86
C PRO A 71 7.80 2.53 -13.11
N PRO A 72 8.38 1.51 -13.49
CA PRO A 72 8.10 0.22 -12.96
C PRO A 72 8.28 0.25 -11.48
N LEU A 73 7.20 0.04 -10.81
CA LEU A 73 7.21 0.09 -9.39
C LEU A 73 7.66 -1.19 -8.77
N LEU A 74 7.47 -2.28 -9.44
CA LEU A 74 7.83 -3.57 -8.89
C LEU A 74 9.02 -4.11 -9.61
N PRO A 75 9.84 -4.89 -8.92
CA PRO A 75 10.94 -5.54 -9.60
C PRO A 75 10.40 -6.39 -10.71
N THR A 76 11.20 -6.55 -11.73
CA THR A 76 10.75 -7.26 -12.89
C THR A 76 11.07 -8.71 -12.71
N TYR A 77 10.21 -9.42 -12.09
CA TYR A 77 10.46 -10.83 -11.86
C TYR A 77 10.57 -11.59 -13.15
N GLN A 78 9.85 -11.11 -14.15
CA GLN A 78 9.84 -11.81 -15.39
C GLN A 78 11.14 -11.65 -16.13
N ASP A 79 12.01 -10.84 -15.64
CA ASP A 79 13.26 -10.65 -16.31
C ASP A 79 14.26 -11.70 -15.97
N ARG A 80 13.87 -12.70 -15.29
CA ARG A 80 14.76 -13.62 -14.96
C ARG A 80 14.89 -14.64 -15.83
#